data_cb773ed05d2063f7cfa1aaccd7268729
#
_entry.id   cb773ed05d2063f7cfa1aaccd7268729
#
_cell.length_a   1.000
_cell.length_b   1.000
_cell.length_c   1.000
_cell.angle_alpha   90.00
_cell.angle_beta   90.00
_cell.angle_gamma   90.00
#
_symmetry.space_group_name_H-M   'P 1'
#
loop_
_entity.id
_entity.type
_entity.pdbx_description
1 polymer ?
#
loop_
_entity_poly.entity_id
_entity_poly.type
_entity_poly.pdbx_seq_one_letter_code
_entity_poly.pdbx_strand_id
1 'polypeptide(L)'
;MSEKQIIFYCKTVQTNAIRILFEALKNILADINFRADHSGLKLTTIDGTEKAIINIFLMSEKFEVYKCEYPLNIGINLVSFFKILKGIKNTDTVSFMIYKNETEYIYVSTTNTEKKCTNTSRVKLLDMDEKIYNIPDIDFESFITMSSSDF
;
A
#
# COMPACT_ATOMS: atom_id res chain seq x y z
N MET A 1 -23.68 -13.58 -16.65
CA MET A 1 -22.52 -12.75 -16.25
C MET A 1 -22.12 -13.19 -14.86
N SER A 2 -20.91 -13.72 -14.70
CA SER A 2 -20.40 -14.00 -13.36
C SER A 2 -20.07 -12.66 -12.69
N GLU A 3 -20.72 -12.35 -11.58
CA GLU A 3 -20.31 -11.22 -10.75
C GLU A 3 -18.84 -11.42 -10.36
N LYS A 4 -18.02 -10.42 -10.65
CA LYS A 4 -16.60 -10.44 -10.24
C LYS A 4 -16.54 -10.35 -8.73
N GLN A 5 -16.31 -11.47 -8.06
CA GLN A 5 -16.17 -11.50 -6.61
C GLN A 5 -14.89 -10.78 -6.20
N ILE A 6 -15.02 -9.77 -5.33
CA ILE A 6 -13.90 -9.00 -4.79
C ILE A 6 -13.40 -9.73 -3.53
N ILE A 7 -12.11 -10.08 -3.51
CA ILE A 7 -11.45 -10.72 -2.37
C ILE A 7 -10.66 -9.74 -1.50
N PHE A 8 -10.26 -8.62 -2.10
CA PHE A 8 -9.61 -7.51 -1.39
C PHE A 8 -10.17 -6.18 -1.89
N TYR A 9 -10.52 -5.32 -0.96
CA TYR A 9 -10.96 -3.96 -1.24
C TYR A 9 -10.57 -3.03 -0.10
N CYS A 10 -9.94 -1.92 -0.43
CA CYS A 10 -9.79 -0.83 0.52
C CYS A 10 -10.00 0.52 -0.18
N LYS A 11 -10.55 1.46 0.56
CA LYS A 11 -10.89 2.80 0.08
C LYS A 11 -10.45 3.84 1.08
N THR A 12 -9.84 4.91 0.59
CA THR A 12 -9.44 6.04 1.44
C THR A 12 -9.61 7.38 0.73
N VAL A 13 -9.93 8.39 1.52
CA VAL A 13 -9.91 9.81 1.12
C VAL A 13 -8.55 10.46 1.40
N GLN A 14 -7.66 9.78 2.13
CA GLN A 14 -6.32 10.26 2.48
C GLN A 14 -5.32 10.01 1.34
N THR A 15 -5.66 10.44 0.14
CA THR A 15 -4.87 10.19 -1.07
C THR A 15 -3.48 10.80 -1.00
N ASN A 16 -3.35 11.96 -0.36
CA ASN A 16 -2.05 12.63 -0.18
C ASN A 16 -1.10 11.79 0.68
N ALA A 17 -1.61 11.23 1.79
CA ALA A 17 -0.81 10.38 2.67
C ALA A 17 -0.33 9.12 1.95
N ILE A 18 -1.21 8.47 1.18
CA ILE A 18 -0.85 7.29 0.36
C ILE A 18 0.19 7.65 -0.68
N ARG A 19 0.02 8.76 -1.39
CA ARG A 19 0.97 9.21 -2.41
C ARG A 19 2.36 9.48 -1.82
N ILE A 20 2.44 10.20 -0.71
CA ILE A 20 3.70 10.51 -0.02
C ILE A 20 4.38 9.24 0.48
N LEU A 21 3.62 8.30 1.04
CA LEU A 21 4.15 7.01 1.48
C LEU A 21 4.81 6.25 0.33
N PHE A 22 4.10 6.09 -0.78
CA PHE A 22 4.64 5.37 -1.94
C PHE A 22 5.79 6.12 -2.63
N GLU A 23 5.79 7.44 -2.60
CA GLU A 23 6.92 8.25 -3.08
C GLU A 23 8.18 8.02 -2.24
N ALA A 24 8.04 8.01 -0.93
CA ALA A 24 9.14 7.73 -0.02
C ALA A 24 9.68 6.30 -0.22
N LEU A 25 8.79 5.31 -0.30
CA LEU A 25 9.18 3.91 -0.54
C LEU A 25 9.89 3.72 -1.86
N LYS A 26 9.42 4.35 -2.94
CA LYS A 26 10.03 4.28 -4.26
C LYS A 26 11.49 4.76 -4.27
N ASN A 27 11.84 5.70 -3.41
CA ASN A 27 13.20 6.24 -3.32
C ASN A 27 14.19 5.27 -2.63
N ILE A 28 13.67 4.28 -1.90
CA ILE A 28 14.49 3.36 -1.10
C ILE A 28 14.39 1.92 -1.61
N LEU A 29 13.26 1.55 -2.19
CA LEU A 29 12.93 0.19 -2.63
C LEU A 29 12.51 0.19 -4.09
N ALA A 30 12.73 -0.94 -4.78
CA ALA A 30 12.24 -1.17 -6.14
C ALA A 30 10.90 -1.90 -6.14
N ASP A 31 10.84 -3.03 -5.44
CA ASP A 31 9.67 -3.89 -5.33
C ASP A 31 9.34 -4.13 -3.87
N ILE A 32 8.06 -4.21 -3.56
CA ILE A 32 7.58 -4.49 -2.21
C ILE A 32 6.50 -5.56 -2.22
N ASN A 33 6.36 -6.26 -1.12
CA ASN A 33 5.33 -7.26 -0.92
C ASN A 33 4.53 -6.93 0.36
N PHE A 34 3.36 -6.34 0.19
CA PHE A 34 2.42 -6.14 1.29
C PHE A 34 1.71 -7.45 1.61
N ARG A 35 1.65 -7.77 2.89
CA ARG A 35 0.74 -8.78 3.40
C ARG A 35 -0.57 -8.11 3.82
N ALA A 36 -1.65 -8.48 3.16
CA ALA A 36 -2.99 -8.05 3.49
C ALA A 36 -3.69 -9.11 4.34
N ASP A 37 -4.31 -8.72 5.41
CA ASP A 37 -5.20 -9.53 6.23
C ASP A 37 -6.34 -8.67 6.80
N HIS A 38 -7.19 -9.22 7.65
CA HIS A 38 -8.31 -8.48 8.25
C HIS A 38 -7.90 -7.28 9.10
N SER A 39 -6.67 -7.26 9.61
CA SER A 39 -6.15 -6.16 10.44
C SER A 39 -5.58 -4.99 9.62
N GLY A 40 -5.23 -5.22 8.37
CA GLY A 40 -4.72 -4.18 7.47
C GLY A 40 -3.64 -4.67 6.51
N LEU A 41 -2.85 -3.72 6.03
CA LEU A 41 -1.72 -3.95 5.13
C LEU A 41 -0.41 -3.82 5.90
N LYS A 42 0.41 -4.85 5.86
CA LYS A 42 1.69 -4.92 6.56
C LYS A 42 2.83 -5.08 5.56
N LEU A 43 3.89 -4.34 5.78
CA LEU A 43 5.15 -4.47 5.05
C LEU A 43 6.30 -4.45 6.05
N THR A 44 7.10 -5.49 6.03
CA THR A 44 8.39 -5.52 6.73
C THR A 44 9.43 -5.98 5.74
N THR A 45 10.41 -5.15 5.48
CA THR A 45 11.47 -5.43 4.52
C THR A 45 12.78 -4.75 4.91
N ILE A 46 13.86 -5.13 4.26
CA ILE A 46 15.18 -4.53 4.41
C ILE A 46 15.51 -3.78 3.13
N ASP A 47 16.11 -2.61 3.24
CA ASP A 47 16.57 -1.85 2.08
C ASP A 47 17.67 -2.58 1.30
N GLY A 48 17.90 -2.19 0.04
CA GLY A 48 18.87 -2.84 -0.83
C GLY A 48 20.33 -2.78 -0.34
N THR A 49 20.64 -1.92 0.62
CA THR A 49 21.96 -1.82 1.26
C THR A 49 22.08 -2.64 2.54
N GLU A 50 21.00 -3.30 2.96
CA GLU A 50 20.90 -4.11 4.19
C GLU A 50 21.21 -3.33 5.49
N LYS A 51 21.00 -2.01 5.47
CA LYS A 51 21.29 -1.12 6.60
C LYS A 51 20.07 -0.61 7.34
N ALA A 52 18.90 -0.69 6.71
CA ALA A 52 17.65 -0.20 7.27
C ALA A 52 16.54 -1.24 7.16
N ILE A 53 15.80 -1.41 8.25
CA ILE A 53 14.54 -2.19 8.26
C ILE A 53 13.40 -1.20 8.09
N ILE A 54 12.52 -1.50 7.15
CA ILE A 54 11.31 -0.73 6.88
C ILE A 54 10.13 -1.55 7.36
N ASN A 55 9.40 -1.00 8.31
CA ASN A 55 8.20 -1.63 8.86
C ASN A 55 7.02 -0.68 8.77
N ILE A 56 5.98 -1.09 8.06
CA ILE A 56 4.77 -0.29 7.82
C ILE A 56 3.56 -1.14 8.16
N PHE A 57 2.65 -0.53 8.91
CA PHE A 57 1.35 -1.10 9.18
C PHE A 57 0.24 -0.08 8.89
N LEU A 58 -0.52 -0.31 7.84
CA LEU A 58 -1.71 0.45 7.51
C LEU A 58 -2.92 -0.28 8.07
N MET A 59 -3.38 0.15 9.24
CA MET A 59 -4.48 -0.47 9.97
C MET A 59 -5.79 -0.37 9.19
N SER A 60 -6.55 -1.47 9.14
CA SER A 60 -7.83 -1.55 8.42
C SER A 60 -8.84 -0.48 8.86
N GLU A 61 -8.86 -0.15 10.16
CA GLU A 61 -9.73 0.86 10.75
C GLU A 61 -9.47 2.31 10.27
N LYS A 62 -8.31 2.56 9.65
CA LYS A 62 -7.93 3.88 9.11
C LYS A 62 -8.39 4.10 7.67
N PHE A 63 -8.96 3.07 7.06
CA PHE A 63 -9.61 3.18 5.75
C PHE A 63 -11.10 3.42 5.91
N GLU A 64 -11.71 4.16 5.01
CA GLU A 64 -13.17 4.35 4.98
C GLU A 64 -13.90 3.05 4.72
N VAL A 65 -13.29 2.17 3.91
CA VAL A 65 -13.76 0.80 3.69
C VAL A 65 -12.54 -0.11 3.61
N TYR A 66 -12.59 -1.24 4.29
CA TYR A 66 -11.57 -2.27 4.21
C TYR A 66 -12.21 -3.64 4.24
N LYS A 67 -11.87 -4.48 3.26
CA LYS A 67 -12.31 -5.86 3.17
C LYS A 67 -11.16 -6.73 2.67
N CYS A 68 -10.86 -7.80 3.39
CA CYS A 68 -9.91 -8.82 2.99
C CYS A 68 -10.51 -10.19 3.37
N GLU A 69 -10.87 -11.00 2.37
CA GLU A 69 -11.56 -12.28 2.62
C GLU A 69 -10.65 -13.31 3.27
N TYR A 70 -9.37 -13.32 2.89
CA TYR A 70 -8.33 -14.21 3.44
C TYR A 70 -6.96 -13.53 3.28
N PRO A 71 -5.97 -13.92 4.07
CA PRO A 71 -4.64 -13.33 3.95
C PRO A 71 -4.06 -13.53 2.55
N LEU A 72 -3.53 -12.46 1.96
CA LEU A 72 -2.89 -12.50 0.64
C LEU A 72 -1.67 -11.58 0.57
N ASN A 73 -0.78 -11.88 -0.35
CA ASN A 73 0.40 -11.09 -0.64
C ASN A 73 0.15 -10.22 -1.87
N ILE A 74 0.53 -8.95 -1.77
CA ILE A 74 0.36 -7.95 -2.83
C ILE A 74 1.75 -7.46 -3.20
N GLY A 75 2.36 -8.09 -4.21
CA GLY A 75 3.67 -7.73 -4.75
C GLY A 75 3.54 -6.58 -5.74
N ILE A 76 4.26 -5.49 -5.51
CA ILE A 76 4.14 -4.25 -6.29
C ILE A 76 5.52 -3.77 -6.74
N ASN A 77 5.65 -3.45 -8.05
CA ASN A 77 6.74 -2.62 -8.54
C ASN A 77 6.43 -1.15 -8.26
N LEU A 78 7.23 -0.52 -7.42
CA LEU A 78 6.97 0.82 -6.91
C LEU A 78 7.02 1.91 -8.00
N VAL A 79 7.93 1.80 -8.95
CA VAL A 79 8.05 2.78 -10.04
C VAL A 79 6.78 2.78 -10.90
N SER A 80 6.30 1.61 -11.28
CA SER A 80 5.10 1.45 -12.09
C SER A 80 3.84 1.88 -11.35
N PHE A 81 3.73 1.51 -10.08
CA PHE A 81 2.57 1.82 -9.23
C PHE A 81 2.49 3.31 -8.93
N PHE A 82 3.62 3.94 -8.61
CA PHE A 82 3.67 5.38 -8.32
C PHE A 82 3.30 6.24 -9.53
N LYS A 83 3.54 5.80 -10.76
CA LYS A 83 3.09 6.50 -11.97
C LYS A 83 1.58 6.74 -11.98
N ILE A 84 0.81 5.81 -11.42
CA ILE A 84 -0.64 5.95 -11.29
C ILE A 84 -0.98 6.90 -10.13
N LEU A 85 -0.33 6.70 -8.97
CA LEU A 85 -0.63 7.48 -7.77
C LEU A 85 -0.28 8.97 -7.91
N LYS A 86 0.80 9.31 -8.63
CA LYS A 86 1.22 10.71 -8.78
C LYS A 86 0.19 11.60 -9.47
N GLY A 87 -0.69 11.02 -10.29
CA GLY A 87 -1.75 11.75 -11.00
C GLY A 87 -3.01 11.98 -10.17
N ILE A 88 -3.11 11.40 -8.98
CA ILE A 88 -4.28 11.50 -8.12
C ILE A 88 -4.24 12.84 -7.36
N LYS A 89 -5.37 13.54 -7.35
CA LYS A 89 -5.50 14.81 -6.64
C LYS A 89 -5.85 14.56 -5.17
N ASN A 90 -5.52 15.52 -4.32
CA ASN A 90 -5.81 15.44 -2.88
C ASN A 90 -7.32 15.40 -2.57
N THR A 91 -8.15 15.88 -3.50
CA THR A 91 -9.62 15.88 -3.41
C THR A 91 -10.26 14.59 -3.93
N ASP A 92 -9.47 13.71 -4.54
CA ASP A 92 -9.96 12.44 -5.06
C ASP A 92 -10.04 11.39 -3.95
N THR A 93 -10.91 10.42 -4.14
CA THR A 93 -10.95 9.20 -3.33
C THR A 93 -10.26 8.09 -4.12
N VAL A 94 -9.39 7.33 -3.47
CA VAL A 94 -8.72 6.18 -4.08
C VAL A 94 -9.22 4.88 -3.46
N SER A 95 -9.41 3.88 -4.30
CA SER A 95 -9.68 2.52 -3.87
C SER A 95 -8.79 1.52 -4.60
N PHE A 96 -8.45 0.47 -3.90
CA PHE A 96 -7.66 -0.65 -4.41
C PHE A 96 -8.49 -1.92 -4.30
N MET A 97 -8.49 -2.75 -5.34
CA MET A 97 -9.29 -3.97 -5.34
C MET A 97 -8.61 -5.10 -6.10
N ILE A 98 -8.83 -6.32 -5.63
CA ILE A 98 -8.40 -7.56 -6.28
C ILE A 98 -9.62 -8.47 -6.42
N TYR A 99 -9.80 -9.01 -7.62
CA TYR A 99 -10.87 -9.94 -7.93
C TYR A 99 -10.41 -11.39 -7.81
N LYS A 100 -11.30 -12.27 -7.36
CA LYS A 100 -11.02 -13.70 -7.17
C LYS A 100 -10.57 -14.43 -8.43
N ASN A 101 -11.10 -14.04 -9.56
CA ASN A 101 -10.77 -14.62 -10.87
C ASN A 101 -9.61 -13.94 -11.59
N GLU A 102 -9.03 -12.88 -11.01
CA GLU A 102 -7.93 -12.09 -11.57
C GLU A 102 -6.94 -11.69 -10.48
N THR A 103 -6.48 -12.65 -9.68
CA THR A 103 -5.61 -12.43 -8.51
C THR A 103 -4.21 -11.90 -8.84
N GLU A 104 -3.84 -11.95 -10.10
CA GLU A 104 -2.57 -11.42 -10.61
C GLU A 104 -2.59 -9.91 -10.91
N TYR A 105 -3.74 -9.26 -10.69
CA TYR A 105 -3.90 -7.82 -10.93
C TYR A 105 -4.51 -7.12 -9.72
N ILE A 106 -4.01 -5.91 -9.45
CA ILE A 106 -4.67 -4.94 -8.57
C ILE A 106 -5.28 -3.83 -9.41
N TYR A 107 -6.50 -3.47 -9.10
CA TYR A 107 -7.21 -2.36 -9.72
C TYR A 107 -7.13 -1.15 -8.82
N VAL A 108 -6.68 -0.04 -9.36
CA VAL A 108 -6.61 1.26 -8.68
C VAL A 108 -7.67 2.14 -9.28
N SER A 109 -8.68 2.47 -8.50
CA SER A 109 -9.79 3.31 -8.94
C SER A 109 -9.75 4.64 -8.20
N THR A 110 -9.82 5.73 -8.96
CA THR A 110 -9.86 7.09 -8.43
C THR A 110 -11.18 7.73 -8.79
N THR A 111 -11.83 8.33 -7.81
CA THR A 111 -13.11 9.01 -7.99
C THR A 111 -12.97 10.47 -7.61
N ASN A 112 -13.26 11.35 -8.56
CA ASN A 112 -13.39 12.77 -8.32
C ASN A 112 -14.85 13.11 -8.05
N THR A 113 -15.15 13.54 -6.83
CA THR A 113 -16.52 13.78 -6.38
C THR A 113 -17.14 14.99 -7.08
N GLU A 114 -16.35 16.03 -7.35
CA GLU A 114 -16.85 17.26 -8.01
C GLU A 114 -17.19 17.02 -9.48
N LYS A 115 -16.33 16.29 -10.19
CA LYS A 115 -16.50 15.99 -11.61
C LYS A 115 -17.33 14.74 -11.88
N LYS A 116 -17.69 13.98 -10.84
CA LYS A 116 -18.38 12.68 -10.94
C LYS A 116 -17.71 11.73 -11.93
N CYS A 117 -16.37 11.77 -11.96
CA CYS A 117 -15.55 10.98 -12.87
C CYS A 117 -14.78 9.92 -12.07
N THR A 118 -14.83 8.69 -12.56
CA THR A 118 -14.06 7.58 -11.99
C THR A 118 -13.12 7.04 -13.05
N ASN A 119 -11.83 6.96 -12.71
CA ASN A 119 -10.80 6.35 -13.53
C ASN A 119 -10.31 5.08 -12.85
N THR A 120 -10.18 4.00 -13.59
CA THR A 120 -9.67 2.72 -13.08
C THR A 120 -8.48 2.28 -13.90
N SER A 121 -7.37 2.00 -13.22
CA SER A 121 -6.14 1.46 -13.79
C SER A 121 -5.93 0.05 -13.28
N ARG A 122 -5.45 -0.83 -14.15
CA ARG A 122 -5.09 -2.22 -13.82
C ARG A 122 -3.57 -2.36 -13.79
N VAL A 123 -3.05 -2.89 -12.69
CA VAL A 123 -1.62 -3.11 -12.49
C VAL A 123 -1.37 -4.59 -12.24
N LYS A 124 -0.42 -5.15 -12.98
CA LYS A 124 0.02 -6.52 -12.73
C LYS A 124 0.81 -6.60 -11.45
N LEU A 125 0.44 -7.55 -10.58
CA LEU A 125 1.17 -7.85 -9.37
C LEU A 125 2.40 -8.69 -9.66
N LEU A 126 3.39 -8.59 -8.78
CA LEU A 126 4.57 -9.42 -8.80
C LEU A 126 4.33 -10.65 -7.93
N ASP A 127 4.79 -11.80 -8.40
CA ASP A 127 4.88 -13.01 -7.58
C ASP A 127 6.21 -12.96 -6.83
N MET A 128 6.14 -12.58 -5.56
CA MET A 128 7.30 -12.42 -4.69
C MET A 128 7.23 -13.44 -3.55
N ASP A 129 8.38 -14.04 -3.24
CA ASP A 129 8.51 -14.88 -2.08
C ASP A 129 8.29 -14.09 -0.80
N GLU A 130 7.53 -14.67 0.13
CA GLU A 130 7.33 -14.07 1.45
C GLU A 130 8.61 -14.23 2.26
N LYS A 131 9.26 -13.09 2.55
CA LYS A 131 10.41 -13.03 3.46
C LYS A 131 9.93 -12.53 4.81
N ILE A 132 10.16 -13.33 5.84
CA ILE A 132 9.83 -12.96 7.21
C ILE A 132 11.06 -12.34 7.84
N TYR A 133 10.96 -11.06 8.22
CA TYR A 133 11.98 -10.36 8.98
C TYR A 133 11.50 -10.18 10.41
N ASN A 134 12.27 -10.66 11.36
CA ASN A 134 12.02 -10.41 12.77
C ASN A 134 12.73 -9.10 13.18
N ILE A 135 11.96 -8.16 13.69
CA ILE A 135 12.52 -6.94 14.28
C ILE A 135 12.87 -7.29 15.72
N PRO A 136 14.16 -7.21 16.10
CA PRO A 136 14.55 -7.48 17.48
C PRO A 136 13.99 -6.41 18.42
N ASP A 137 13.56 -6.82 19.59
CA ASP A 137 13.27 -5.89 20.67
C ASP A 137 14.59 -5.29 21.16
N ILE A 138 14.77 -4.00 20.95
CA ILE A 138 15.97 -3.27 21.35
C ILE A 138 15.57 -2.27 22.43
N ASP A 139 16.11 -2.44 23.62
CA ASP A 139 16.05 -1.42 24.67
C ASP A 139 17.10 -0.36 24.39
N PHE A 140 16.65 0.85 24.10
CA PHE A 140 17.55 1.98 23.88
C PHE A 140 17.88 2.65 25.19
N GLU A 141 19.17 2.80 25.49
CA GLU A 141 19.65 3.52 26.69
C GLU A 141 19.37 5.02 26.61
N SER A 142 19.28 5.56 25.39
CA SER A 142 19.06 6.99 25.14
C SER A 142 18.21 7.19 23.88
N PHE A 143 17.36 8.21 23.88
CA PHE A 143 16.57 8.60 22.72
C PHE A 143 16.47 10.13 22.60
N ILE A 144 16.30 10.60 21.39
CA ILE A 144 16.10 12.02 21.06
C ILE A 144 14.73 12.15 20.40
N THR A 145 13.94 13.10 20.90
CA THR A 145 12.64 13.44 20.29
C THR A 145 12.71 14.87 19.77
N MET A 146 12.35 15.06 18.51
CA MET A 146 12.27 16.38 17.89
C MET A 146 11.14 16.40 16.84
N SER A 147 10.71 17.60 16.45
CA SER A 147 9.77 17.71 15.35
C SER A 147 10.45 17.32 14.02
N SER A 148 9.67 16.79 13.07
CA SER A 148 10.22 16.40 11.76
C SER A 148 10.74 17.61 10.96
N SER A 149 10.24 18.82 11.24
CA SER A 149 10.73 20.06 10.64
C SER A 149 12.12 20.49 11.14
N ASP A 150 12.52 20.00 12.32
CA ASP A 150 13.81 20.33 12.95
C ASP A 150 14.90 19.31 12.58
N PHE A 151 14.53 18.22 11.95
CA PHE A 151 15.43 17.18 11.45
C PHE A 151 15.93 17.49 10.04
#